data_891551e06ecd937d73deaff54e116b9b
#
_entry.id   891551e06ecd937d73deaff54e116b9b
#
_cell.length_a   1.000
_cell.length_b   1.000
_cell.length_c   1.000
_cell.angle_alpha   90.00
_cell.angle_beta   90.00
_cell.angle_gamma   90.00
#
_symmetry.space_group_name_H-M   'P 1'
#
loop_
_entity.id
_entity.type
_entity.pdbx_description
1 polymer ?
#
loop_
_entity_poly.entity_id
_entity_poly.type
_entity_poly.pdbx_seq_one_letter_code
_entity_poly.pdbx_strand_id
1 'polypeptide(L)'
;MQAGQDDTFELETRGLAIGYPGRVICGPINLKLSPGAGMGIIGANGSGKSTLIRTILGHLIPLEGSISFQGLPVDESSEHFRRTVAVQVTDGAFFDELTVREHLEMVARGHGLQDWGQAVQAELDFFEITAVAGHLPGELSSGQRRKLLLAAVLIRPAELLILDEPEQRLDLRIRHKLYHRLAGLRGGGTALLAVTHDPLMLRSCMDRVLLLDADEGELLDPHRGAQWLER
;
A
#
# COMPACT_ATOMS: atom_id res chain seq x y z
N MET A 1 25.63 29.65 -8.77
CA MET A 1 25.45 28.61 -7.72
C MET A 1 23.95 28.24 -7.73
N GLN A 2 23.61 27.22 -8.50
CA GLN A 2 22.25 26.64 -8.47
C GLN A 2 22.13 25.86 -7.17
N ALA A 3 21.23 26.30 -6.28
CA ALA A 3 20.79 25.49 -5.15
C ALA A 3 20.20 24.20 -5.74
N GLY A 4 20.75 23.04 -5.34
CA GLY A 4 20.20 21.76 -5.70
C GLY A 4 18.73 21.73 -5.25
N GLN A 5 17.83 21.34 -6.15
CA GLN A 5 16.52 20.83 -5.74
C GLN A 5 16.80 19.71 -4.75
N ASP A 6 16.42 19.89 -3.49
CA ASP A 6 16.30 18.80 -2.55
C ASP A 6 15.29 17.84 -3.15
N ASP A 7 15.79 16.75 -3.77
CA ASP A 7 14.98 15.62 -4.21
C ASP A 7 14.43 14.94 -2.94
N THR A 8 13.40 15.51 -2.36
CA THR A 8 12.72 14.93 -1.21
C THR A 8 11.88 13.76 -1.71
N PHE A 9 12.35 12.55 -1.44
CA PHE A 9 11.60 11.33 -1.73
C PHE A 9 10.51 11.13 -0.66
N GLU A 10 9.36 10.65 -1.09
CA GLU A 10 8.28 10.27 -0.20
C GLU A 10 8.70 9.11 0.71
N LEU A 11 9.37 8.11 0.12
CA LEU A 11 9.95 6.99 0.86
C LEU A 11 11.35 6.68 0.30
N GLU A 12 12.35 6.57 1.17
CA GLU A 12 13.69 6.17 0.78
C GLU A 12 14.23 5.08 1.70
N THR A 13 14.90 4.08 1.11
CA THR A 13 15.71 3.12 1.86
C THR A 13 17.16 3.18 1.37
N ARG A 14 18.12 3.09 2.28
CA ARG A 14 19.56 3.12 1.99
C ARG A 14 20.24 1.94 2.63
N GLY A 15 20.77 1.03 1.80
CA GLY A 15 21.50 -0.15 2.24
C GLY A 15 20.66 -1.06 3.16
N LEU A 16 19.34 -1.07 2.99
CA LEU A 16 18.42 -1.74 3.90
C LEU A 16 18.59 -3.25 3.85
N ALA A 17 18.97 -3.87 4.96
CA ALA A 17 18.91 -5.32 5.14
C ALA A 17 17.71 -5.68 6.04
N ILE A 18 16.88 -6.59 5.56
CA ILE A 18 15.67 -7.06 6.24
C ILE A 18 15.82 -8.50 6.73
N GLY A 19 15.19 -8.80 7.85
CA GLY A 19 15.22 -10.14 8.43
C GLY A 19 14.85 -10.14 9.91
N TYR A 20 15.32 -11.16 10.58
CA TYR A 20 15.15 -11.35 12.02
C TYR A 20 16.52 -11.49 12.69
N PRO A 21 16.65 -11.27 14.01
CA PRO A 21 17.93 -11.42 14.70
C PRO A 21 18.63 -12.75 14.35
N GLY A 22 19.84 -12.64 13.78
CA GLY A 22 20.65 -13.77 13.34
C GLY A 22 20.28 -14.38 11.98
N ARG A 23 19.30 -13.82 11.24
CA ARG A 23 18.89 -14.30 9.92
C ARG A 23 18.54 -13.13 8.98
N VAL A 24 19.44 -12.79 8.09
CA VAL A 24 19.15 -11.91 6.95
C VAL A 24 18.24 -12.66 5.98
N ILE A 25 17.20 -11.99 5.49
CA ILE A 25 16.29 -12.51 4.46
C ILE A 25 16.64 -11.91 3.10
N CYS A 26 16.89 -10.58 3.05
CA CYS A 26 17.25 -9.89 1.82
C CYS A 26 17.96 -8.56 2.14
N GLY A 27 18.86 -8.13 1.28
CA GLY A 27 19.56 -6.84 1.33
C GLY A 27 20.95 -6.91 0.68
N PRO A 28 21.54 -5.75 0.32
CA PRO A 28 21.05 -4.39 0.59
C PRO A 28 19.95 -3.93 -0.39
N ILE A 29 18.89 -3.31 0.12
CA ILE A 29 17.80 -2.75 -0.68
C ILE A 29 17.92 -1.22 -0.68
N ASN A 30 18.01 -0.63 -1.89
CA ASN A 30 18.00 0.80 -2.11
C ASN A 30 16.77 1.17 -2.93
N LEU A 31 15.80 1.78 -2.30
CA LEU A 31 14.54 2.19 -2.89
C LEU A 31 14.39 3.71 -2.78
N LYS A 32 13.88 4.33 -3.84
CA LYS A 32 13.50 5.74 -3.86
C LYS A 32 12.14 5.86 -4.51
N LEU A 33 11.19 6.39 -3.79
CA LEU A 33 9.83 6.60 -4.23
C LEU A 33 9.49 8.09 -4.10
N SER A 34 9.32 8.75 -5.23
CA SER A 34 8.94 10.17 -5.30
C SER A 34 7.44 10.34 -5.14
N PRO A 35 6.95 11.55 -4.80
CA PRO A 35 5.53 11.88 -4.87
C PRO A 35 4.93 11.50 -6.24
N GLY A 36 3.77 10.86 -6.24
CA GLY A 36 3.10 10.37 -7.45
C GLY A 36 3.73 9.16 -8.14
N ALA A 37 4.91 8.70 -7.69
CA ALA A 37 5.53 7.50 -8.26
C ALA A 37 4.87 6.21 -7.75
N GLY A 38 4.96 5.14 -8.57
CA GLY A 38 4.49 3.80 -8.24
C GLY A 38 5.63 2.78 -8.22
N MET A 39 5.75 2.03 -7.11
CA MET A 39 6.70 0.94 -6.95
C MET A 39 5.97 -0.37 -6.64
N GLY A 40 6.10 -1.34 -7.54
CA GLY A 40 5.66 -2.71 -7.29
C GLY A 40 6.72 -3.52 -6.57
N ILE A 41 6.32 -4.41 -5.68
CA ILE A 41 7.19 -5.40 -5.04
C ILE A 41 6.70 -6.78 -5.48
N ILE A 42 7.59 -7.57 -6.09
CA ILE A 42 7.32 -8.93 -6.52
C ILE A 42 8.40 -9.89 -5.99
N GLY A 43 8.14 -11.18 -6.10
CA GLY A 43 9.08 -12.22 -5.69
C GLY A 43 8.35 -13.50 -5.29
N ALA A 44 9.08 -14.58 -5.18
CA ALA A 44 8.54 -15.87 -4.77
C ALA A 44 7.91 -15.82 -3.36
N ASN A 45 7.08 -16.81 -3.02
CA ASN A 45 6.58 -16.93 -1.65
C ASN A 45 7.76 -17.16 -0.69
N GLY A 46 7.80 -16.41 0.40
CA GLY A 46 8.89 -16.47 1.37
C GLY A 46 10.12 -15.61 1.01
N SER A 47 10.14 -14.86 -0.10
CA SER A 47 11.25 -13.98 -0.48
C SER A 47 11.43 -12.74 0.42
N GLY A 48 10.53 -12.51 1.38
CA GLY A 48 10.66 -11.39 2.32
C GLY A 48 9.77 -10.18 2.01
N LYS A 49 8.84 -10.25 1.05
CA LYS A 49 7.93 -9.12 0.71
C LYS A 49 7.23 -8.56 1.94
N SER A 50 6.57 -9.41 2.73
CA SER A 50 5.88 -8.97 3.96
C SER A 50 6.86 -8.51 5.05
N THR A 51 8.09 -9.07 5.11
CA THR A 51 9.14 -8.60 6.01
C THR A 51 9.58 -7.20 5.61
N LEU A 52 9.77 -6.94 4.30
CA LEU A 52 10.11 -5.61 3.78
C LEU A 52 9.03 -4.59 4.15
N ILE A 53 7.75 -4.88 3.87
CA ILE A 53 6.65 -3.97 4.23
C ILE A 53 6.63 -3.68 5.74
N ARG A 54 6.75 -4.71 6.59
CA ARG A 54 6.79 -4.52 8.05
C ARG A 54 7.98 -3.69 8.50
N THR A 55 9.14 -3.86 7.85
CA THR A 55 10.33 -3.06 8.15
C THR A 55 10.15 -1.61 7.70
N ILE A 56 9.55 -1.38 6.51
CA ILE A 56 9.22 -0.03 6.02
C ILE A 56 8.23 0.68 6.96
N LEU A 57 7.29 -0.05 7.54
CA LEU A 57 6.31 0.50 8.47
C LEU A 57 6.85 0.72 9.90
N GLY A 58 8.10 0.32 10.18
CA GLY A 58 8.66 0.41 11.52
C GLY A 58 8.26 -0.74 12.47
N HIS A 59 7.46 -1.72 12.01
CA HIS A 59 7.06 -2.87 12.82
C HIS A 59 8.21 -3.86 13.06
N LEU A 60 9.25 -3.82 12.23
CA LEU A 60 10.49 -4.58 12.38
C LEU A 60 11.68 -3.63 12.27
N ILE A 61 12.65 -3.81 13.17
CA ILE A 61 13.90 -3.04 13.14
C ILE A 61 14.75 -3.52 11.95
N PRO A 62 15.24 -2.62 11.09
CA PRO A 62 16.22 -2.98 10.07
C PRO A 62 17.43 -3.69 10.68
N LEU A 63 17.94 -4.73 10.03
CA LEU A 63 19.21 -5.35 10.43
C LEU A 63 20.40 -4.44 10.09
N GLU A 64 20.33 -3.77 8.95
CA GLU A 64 21.29 -2.77 8.49
C GLU A 64 20.57 -1.70 7.66
N GLY A 65 21.24 -0.55 7.47
CA GLY A 65 20.75 0.54 6.66
C GLY A 65 19.72 1.42 7.36
N SER A 66 18.97 2.18 6.57
CA SER A 66 17.99 3.14 7.09
C SER A 66 16.78 3.26 6.19
N ILE A 67 15.67 3.74 6.78
CA ILE A 67 14.42 4.06 6.11
C ILE A 67 14.02 5.47 6.51
N SER A 68 13.62 6.28 5.55
CA SER A 68 13.06 7.60 5.79
C SER A 68 11.77 7.81 4.99
N PHE A 69 10.84 8.52 5.60
CA PHE A 69 9.62 9.03 5.00
C PHE A 69 9.70 10.55 5.02
N GLN A 70 9.60 11.18 3.85
CA GLN A 70 9.76 12.64 3.68
C GLN A 70 11.03 13.21 4.36
N GLY A 71 12.14 12.46 4.24
CA GLY A 71 13.43 12.83 4.83
C GLY A 71 13.55 12.59 6.34
N LEU A 72 12.51 12.17 7.03
CA LEU A 72 12.51 11.83 8.45
C LEU A 72 12.58 10.32 8.66
N PRO A 73 13.22 9.83 9.73
CA PRO A 73 13.13 8.43 10.11
C PRO A 73 11.67 8.00 10.27
N VAL A 74 11.34 6.78 9.82
CA VAL A 74 9.99 6.25 9.96
C VAL A 74 9.64 6.08 11.44
N ASP A 75 8.53 6.68 11.85
CA ASP A 75 7.91 6.54 13.16
C ASP A 75 6.38 6.41 13.00
N GLU A 76 5.87 5.17 13.06
CA GLU A 76 4.43 4.89 12.93
C GLU A 76 3.59 5.50 14.06
N SER A 77 4.21 5.82 15.19
CA SER A 77 3.54 6.47 16.33
C SER A 77 3.31 7.96 16.10
N SER A 78 4.05 8.58 15.18
CA SER A 78 3.94 10.00 14.90
C SER A 78 2.59 10.34 14.26
N GLU A 79 2.02 11.48 14.64
CA GLU A 79 0.76 11.96 14.07
C GLU A 79 0.90 12.23 12.57
N HIS A 80 2.05 12.75 12.16
CA HIS A 80 2.35 13.02 10.76
C HIS A 80 2.28 11.73 9.93
N PHE A 81 2.99 10.68 10.31
CA PHE A 81 2.99 9.40 9.60
C PHE A 81 1.57 8.82 9.50
N ARG A 82 0.83 8.80 10.63
CA ARG A 82 -0.55 8.27 10.64
C ARG A 82 -1.53 9.07 9.79
N ARG A 83 -1.31 10.37 9.59
CA ARG A 83 -2.16 11.21 8.74
C ARG A 83 -1.85 11.06 7.27
N THR A 84 -0.58 10.87 6.91
CA THR A 84 -0.10 10.94 5.53
C THR A 84 0.10 9.57 4.89
N VAL A 85 0.31 8.51 5.69
CA VAL A 85 0.50 7.14 5.18
C VAL A 85 -0.75 6.30 5.37
N ALA A 86 -1.34 5.81 4.27
CA ALA A 86 -2.44 4.86 4.30
C ALA A 86 -1.93 3.45 4.00
N VAL A 87 -2.33 2.48 4.83
CA VAL A 87 -1.77 1.13 4.78
C VAL A 87 -2.87 0.07 4.76
N GLN A 88 -2.77 -0.89 3.84
CA GLN A 88 -3.57 -2.12 3.83
C GLN A 88 -2.61 -3.30 3.70
N VAL A 89 -2.29 -3.95 4.83
CA VAL A 89 -1.37 -5.11 4.89
C VAL A 89 -1.94 -6.31 5.66
N THR A 90 -3.13 -6.20 6.23
CA THR A 90 -3.77 -7.28 6.98
C THR A 90 -5.24 -7.43 6.61
N ASP A 91 -5.74 -8.66 6.65
CA ASP A 91 -7.14 -8.98 6.35
C ASP A 91 -8.09 -8.83 7.56
N GLY A 92 -7.58 -8.47 8.74
CA GLY A 92 -8.31 -8.51 10.01
C GLY A 92 -8.46 -7.17 10.73
N ALA A 93 -8.22 -6.02 10.07
CA ALA A 93 -8.34 -4.71 10.69
C ALA A 93 -9.80 -4.21 10.70
N PHE A 94 -10.69 -4.93 11.38
CA PHE A 94 -12.10 -4.53 11.56
C PHE A 94 -12.41 -4.29 13.02
N PHE A 95 -13.40 -3.42 13.25
CA PHE A 95 -14.13 -3.36 14.50
C PHE A 95 -15.39 -4.21 14.35
N ASP A 96 -15.44 -5.33 15.04
CA ASP A 96 -16.47 -6.35 14.85
C ASP A 96 -17.89 -5.84 15.19
N GLU A 97 -17.97 -4.78 16.01
CA GLU A 97 -19.21 -4.16 16.46
C GLU A 97 -19.73 -3.04 15.54
N LEU A 98 -18.94 -2.63 14.53
CA LEU A 98 -19.34 -1.60 13.57
C LEU A 98 -19.82 -2.23 12.26
N THR A 99 -20.94 -1.73 11.78
CA THR A 99 -21.41 -2.06 10.42
C THR A 99 -20.43 -1.55 9.36
N VAL A 100 -20.53 -2.07 8.14
CA VAL A 100 -19.72 -1.60 6.99
C VAL A 100 -19.76 -0.07 6.86
N ARG A 101 -20.95 0.52 6.96
CA ARG A 101 -21.12 1.99 6.88
C ARG A 101 -20.44 2.69 8.04
N GLU A 102 -20.74 2.29 9.28
CA GLU A 102 -20.18 2.91 10.49
C GLU A 102 -18.64 2.82 10.52
N HIS A 103 -18.07 1.71 10.01
CA HIS A 103 -16.63 1.56 9.88
C HIS A 103 -16.02 2.62 8.94
N LEU A 104 -16.62 2.82 7.76
CA LEU A 104 -16.16 3.86 6.82
C LEU A 104 -16.38 5.28 7.37
N GLU A 105 -17.51 5.51 8.07
CA GLU A 105 -17.79 6.79 8.73
C GLU A 105 -16.75 7.10 9.80
N MET A 106 -16.39 6.13 10.63
CA MET A 106 -15.36 6.28 11.66
C MET A 106 -14.02 6.66 11.03
N VAL A 107 -13.59 5.97 9.97
CA VAL A 107 -12.33 6.28 9.28
C VAL A 107 -12.38 7.67 8.67
N ALA A 108 -13.42 7.99 7.91
CA ALA A 108 -13.55 9.28 7.25
C ALA A 108 -13.52 10.46 8.23
N ARG A 109 -14.28 10.35 9.32
CA ARG A 109 -14.34 11.37 10.39
C ARG A 109 -13.02 11.46 11.15
N GLY A 110 -12.39 10.33 11.46
CA GLY A 110 -11.08 10.26 12.14
C GLY A 110 -9.97 10.94 11.35
N HIS A 111 -10.08 10.97 10.00
CA HIS A 111 -9.17 11.68 9.11
C HIS A 111 -9.66 13.09 8.71
N GLY A 112 -10.73 13.60 9.35
CA GLY A 112 -11.15 14.98 9.22
C GLY A 112 -11.87 15.31 7.91
N LEU A 113 -12.44 14.33 7.20
CA LEU A 113 -13.23 14.59 6.00
C LEU A 113 -14.49 15.38 6.36
N GLN A 114 -14.69 16.55 5.75
CA GLN A 114 -15.86 17.39 6.02
C GLN A 114 -17.13 16.77 5.43
N ASP A 115 -17.05 16.30 4.19
CA ASP A 115 -18.18 15.67 3.48
C ASP A 115 -18.14 14.15 3.60
N TRP A 116 -17.84 13.65 4.83
CA TRP A 116 -17.66 12.22 5.09
C TRP A 116 -18.85 11.36 4.63
N GLY A 117 -20.08 11.85 4.75
CA GLY A 117 -21.27 11.10 4.32
C GLY A 117 -21.29 10.82 2.81
N GLN A 118 -20.92 11.81 1.99
CA GLN A 118 -20.79 11.65 0.55
C GLN A 118 -19.60 10.74 0.20
N ALA A 119 -18.47 10.92 0.89
CA ALA A 119 -17.28 10.07 0.69
C ALA A 119 -17.59 8.60 1.00
N VAL A 120 -18.26 8.31 2.12
CA VAL A 120 -18.70 6.95 2.49
C VAL A 120 -19.61 6.35 1.42
N GLN A 121 -20.61 7.12 0.94
CA GLN A 121 -21.50 6.60 -0.10
C GLN A 121 -20.74 6.31 -1.40
N ALA A 122 -19.82 7.19 -1.79
CA ALA A 122 -18.99 6.98 -2.97
C ALA A 122 -18.13 5.72 -2.88
N GLU A 123 -17.58 5.39 -1.70
CA GLU A 123 -16.82 4.15 -1.49
C GLU A 123 -17.71 2.91 -1.55
N LEU A 124 -18.89 2.96 -0.91
CA LEU A 124 -19.86 1.86 -0.96
C LEU A 124 -20.28 1.54 -2.39
N ASP A 125 -20.51 2.56 -3.20
CA ASP A 125 -20.91 2.43 -4.61
C ASP A 125 -19.73 1.99 -5.48
N PHE A 126 -18.54 2.53 -5.24
CA PHE A 126 -17.34 2.15 -5.98
C PHE A 126 -17.01 0.67 -5.83
N PHE A 127 -17.03 0.16 -4.60
CA PHE A 127 -16.74 -1.24 -4.29
C PHE A 127 -17.96 -2.15 -4.40
N GLU A 128 -19.16 -1.60 -4.71
CA GLU A 128 -20.40 -2.38 -4.87
C GLU A 128 -20.75 -3.18 -3.61
N ILE A 129 -20.64 -2.52 -2.45
CA ILE A 129 -20.99 -3.07 -1.13
C ILE A 129 -22.13 -2.31 -0.46
N THR A 130 -22.85 -1.47 -1.19
CA THR A 130 -24.00 -0.69 -0.67
C THR A 130 -25.09 -1.60 -0.11
N ALA A 131 -25.35 -2.76 -0.73
CA ALA A 131 -26.37 -3.71 -0.26
C ALA A 131 -26.04 -4.31 1.12
N VAL A 132 -24.80 -4.33 1.53
CA VAL A 132 -24.33 -4.87 2.83
C VAL A 132 -23.87 -3.77 3.78
N ALA A 133 -24.18 -2.51 3.50
CA ALA A 133 -23.73 -1.37 4.30
C ALA A 133 -24.16 -1.43 5.79
N GLY A 134 -25.27 -2.09 6.09
CA GLY A 134 -25.78 -2.31 7.47
C GLY A 134 -25.32 -3.63 8.11
N HIS A 135 -24.51 -4.44 7.44
CA HIS A 135 -24.02 -5.71 7.97
C HIS A 135 -22.76 -5.51 8.81
N LEU A 136 -22.55 -6.38 9.78
CA LEU A 136 -21.32 -6.48 10.55
C LEU A 136 -20.22 -7.22 9.73
N PRO A 137 -18.92 -6.98 9.98
CA PRO A 137 -17.82 -7.65 9.26
C PRO A 137 -17.89 -9.18 9.30
N GLY A 138 -18.40 -9.76 10.40
CA GLY A 138 -18.57 -11.20 10.55
C GLY A 138 -19.60 -11.82 9.58
N GLU A 139 -20.55 -11.03 9.08
CA GLU A 139 -21.61 -11.46 8.15
C GLU A 139 -21.16 -11.38 6.68
N LEU A 140 -20.01 -10.74 6.40
CA LEU A 140 -19.52 -10.52 5.05
C LEU A 140 -18.79 -11.74 4.48
N SER A 141 -18.91 -11.96 3.18
CA SER A 141 -18.02 -12.85 2.45
C SER A 141 -16.58 -12.34 2.47
N SER A 142 -15.60 -13.20 2.17
CA SER A 142 -14.18 -12.78 2.11
C SER A 142 -13.92 -11.69 1.09
N GLY A 143 -14.61 -11.70 -0.06
CA GLY A 143 -14.54 -10.64 -1.07
C GLY A 143 -15.14 -9.32 -0.59
N GLN A 144 -16.27 -9.35 0.11
CA GLN A 144 -16.89 -8.15 0.69
C GLN A 144 -16.02 -7.55 1.81
N ARG A 145 -15.43 -8.38 2.66
CA ARG A 145 -14.44 -7.92 3.66
C ARG A 145 -13.25 -7.23 3.01
N ARG A 146 -12.71 -7.83 1.93
CA ARG A 146 -11.60 -7.22 1.18
C ARG A 146 -11.98 -5.86 0.60
N LYS A 147 -13.18 -5.73 0.01
CA LYS A 147 -13.71 -4.48 -0.51
C LYS A 147 -13.86 -3.42 0.59
N LEU A 148 -14.35 -3.78 1.77
CA LEU A 148 -14.44 -2.87 2.93
C LEU A 148 -13.06 -2.38 3.37
N LEU A 149 -12.07 -3.26 3.48
CA LEU A 149 -10.70 -2.86 3.85
C LEU A 149 -10.10 -1.87 2.87
N LEU A 150 -10.25 -2.12 1.57
CA LEU A 150 -9.77 -1.21 0.53
C LEU A 150 -10.53 0.12 0.55
N ALA A 151 -11.86 0.09 0.75
CA ALA A 151 -12.66 1.30 0.92
C ALA A 151 -12.17 2.14 2.11
N ALA A 152 -11.91 1.51 3.26
CA ALA A 152 -11.43 2.18 4.47
C ALA A 152 -10.04 2.82 4.28
N VAL A 153 -9.18 2.21 3.46
CA VAL A 153 -7.86 2.75 3.15
C VAL A 153 -7.96 3.89 2.13
N LEU A 154 -8.80 3.74 1.10
CA LEU A 154 -8.89 4.68 -0.01
C LEU A 154 -9.80 5.89 0.24
N ILE A 155 -10.66 5.84 1.27
CA ILE A 155 -11.52 6.97 1.65
C ILE A 155 -10.73 8.13 2.27
N ARG A 156 -9.58 7.83 2.86
CA ARG A 156 -8.74 8.82 3.55
C ARG A 156 -7.73 9.47 2.61
N PRO A 157 -7.40 10.76 2.80
CA PRO A 157 -6.26 11.37 2.12
C PRO A 157 -4.97 10.64 2.49
N ALA A 158 -4.08 10.48 1.52
CA ALA A 158 -2.77 9.91 1.77
C ALA A 158 -1.73 10.47 0.78
N GLU A 159 -0.52 10.69 1.26
CA GLU A 159 0.64 11.05 0.46
C GLU A 159 1.40 9.80 0.02
N LEU A 160 1.40 8.77 0.89
CA LEU A 160 1.91 7.44 0.59
C LEU A 160 0.83 6.37 0.83
N LEU A 161 0.60 5.54 -0.15
CA LEU A 161 -0.31 4.39 -0.08
C LEU A 161 0.50 3.09 -0.15
N ILE A 162 0.36 2.24 0.88
CA ILE A 162 1.04 0.93 0.95
C ILE A 162 -0.02 -0.16 0.92
N LEU A 163 0.04 -1.02 -0.11
CA LEU A 163 -0.93 -2.09 -0.32
C LEU A 163 -0.24 -3.45 -0.41
N ASP A 164 -0.79 -4.45 0.27
CA ASP A 164 -0.33 -5.83 0.17
C ASP A 164 -1.38 -6.68 -0.54
N GLU A 165 -1.05 -7.07 -1.79
CA GLU A 165 -1.88 -7.88 -2.68
C GLU A 165 -3.34 -7.37 -2.80
N PRO A 166 -3.56 -6.08 -3.15
CA PRO A 166 -4.89 -5.47 -3.11
C PRO A 166 -5.90 -6.13 -4.05
N GLU A 167 -5.42 -6.84 -5.07
CA GLU A 167 -6.23 -7.57 -6.05
C GLU A 167 -6.87 -8.85 -5.53
N GLN A 168 -6.38 -9.39 -4.40
CA GLN A 168 -6.86 -10.67 -3.89
C GLN A 168 -8.36 -10.63 -3.56
N ARG A 169 -9.06 -11.71 -3.92
CA ARG A 169 -10.50 -11.90 -3.68
C ARG A 169 -11.42 -10.84 -4.33
N LEU A 170 -10.88 -10.03 -5.24
CA LEU A 170 -11.65 -9.12 -6.07
C LEU A 170 -11.97 -9.77 -7.42
N ASP A 171 -13.17 -9.51 -7.94
CA ASP A 171 -13.51 -9.83 -9.32
C ASP A 171 -12.77 -8.90 -10.31
N LEU A 172 -12.66 -9.34 -11.57
CA LEU A 172 -11.92 -8.61 -12.60
C LEU A 172 -12.41 -7.16 -12.78
N ARG A 173 -13.73 -6.93 -12.70
CA ARG A 173 -14.29 -5.59 -12.89
C ARG A 173 -13.84 -4.63 -11.79
N ILE A 174 -13.89 -5.06 -10.54
CA ILE A 174 -13.43 -4.26 -9.41
C ILE A 174 -11.91 -4.05 -9.45
N ARG A 175 -11.11 -5.06 -9.86
CA ARG A 175 -9.66 -4.89 -10.05
C ARG A 175 -9.34 -3.80 -11.07
N HIS A 176 -9.98 -3.81 -12.25
CA HIS A 176 -9.78 -2.76 -13.26
C HIS A 176 -10.16 -1.37 -12.74
N LYS A 177 -11.30 -1.25 -12.05
CA LYS A 177 -11.71 0.01 -11.41
C LYS A 177 -10.67 0.47 -10.39
N LEU A 178 -10.18 -0.46 -9.54
CA LEU A 178 -9.16 -0.18 -8.54
C LEU A 178 -7.87 0.33 -9.19
N TYR A 179 -7.34 -0.35 -10.21
CA TYR A 179 -6.10 0.06 -10.88
C TYR A 179 -6.23 1.43 -11.54
N HIS A 180 -7.36 1.70 -12.20
CA HIS A 180 -7.64 3.03 -12.74
C HIS A 180 -7.66 4.10 -11.65
N ARG A 181 -8.27 3.82 -10.51
CA ARG A 181 -8.28 4.75 -9.36
C ARG A 181 -6.88 4.97 -8.78
N LEU A 182 -6.10 3.90 -8.59
CA LEU A 182 -4.71 4.00 -8.10
C LEU A 182 -3.84 4.84 -9.04
N ALA A 183 -3.96 4.65 -10.34
CA ALA A 183 -3.28 5.48 -11.33
C ALA A 183 -3.72 6.96 -11.24
N GLY A 184 -5.01 7.22 -11.01
CA GLY A 184 -5.53 8.57 -10.78
C GLY A 184 -5.00 9.23 -9.52
N LEU A 185 -4.93 8.50 -8.39
CA LEU A 185 -4.35 8.98 -7.13
C LEU A 185 -2.87 9.34 -7.31
N ARG A 186 -2.11 8.52 -8.03
CA ARG A 186 -0.72 8.82 -8.39
C ARG A 186 -0.61 10.09 -9.22
N GLY A 187 -1.48 10.26 -10.22
CA GLY A 187 -1.57 11.51 -11.00
C GLY A 187 -1.88 12.74 -10.15
N GLY A 188 -2.51 12.56 -9.00
CA GLY A 188 -2.76 13.58 -7.98
C GLY A 188 -1.62 13.79 -6.98
N GLY A 189 -0.51 13.06 -7.09
CA GLY A 189 0.67 13.20 -6.24
C GLY A 189 0.84 12.11 -5.17
N THR A 190 -0.13 11.21 -4.96
CA THR A 190 0.00 10.12 -4.00
C THR A 190 1.05 9.10 -4.48
N ALA A 191 2.08 8.85 -3.68
CA ALA A 191 3.03 7.77 -3.93
C ALA A 191 2.38 6.40 -3.63
N LEU A 192 2.70 5.38 -4.44
CA LEU A 192 2.13 4.03 -4.30
C LEU A 192 3.24 2.99 -4.16
N LEU A 193 3.24 2.26 -3.05
CA LEU A 193 4.05 1.05 -2.85
C LEU A 193 3.10 -0.15 -2.75
N ALA A 194 3.24 -1.14 -3.61
CA ALA A 194 2.36 -2.31 -3.53
C ALA A 194 3.08 -3.63 -3.77
N VAL A 195 2.81 -4.60 -2.91
CA VAL A 195 3.08 -6.01 -3.21
C VAL A 195 1.96 -6.51 -4.10
N THR A 196 2.28 -7.18 -5.20
CA THR A 196 1.27 -7.74 -6.10
C THR A 196 1.76 -8.99 -6.82
N HIS A 197 0.82 -9.85 -7.17
CA HIS A 197 1.00 -10.98 -8.08
C HIS A 197 0.24 -10.79 -9.41
N ASP A 198 -0.33 -9.60 -9.63
CA ASP A 198 -1.08 -9.30 -10.85
C ASP A 198 -0.20 -8.52 -11.85
N PRO A 199 0.18 -9.13 -13.01
CA PRO A 199 0.95 -8.46 -14.05
C PRO A 199 0.28 -7.19 -14.58
N LEU A 200 -1.08 -7.15 -14.58
CA LEU A 200 -1.83 -5.99 -15.03
C LEU A 200 -1.64 -4.79 -14.09
N MET A 201 -1.61 -5.03 -12.77
CA MET A 201 -1.34 -3.96 -11.80
C MET A 201 0.04 -3.34 -12.04
N LEU A 202 1.06 -4.17 -12.29
CA LEU A 202 2.41 -3.66 -12.58
C LEU A 202 2.41 -2.76 -13.81
N ARG A 203 1.78 -3.19 -14.91
CA ARG A 203 1.73 -2.43 -16.16
C ARG A 203 0.88 -1.15 -16.07
N SER A 204 -0.15 -1.14 -15.22
CA SER A 204 -1.12 -0.04 -15.13
C SER A 204 -0.78 1.01 -14.07
N CYS A 205 -0.11 0.60 -12.97
CA CYS A 205 0.02 1.42 -11.78
C CYS A 205 1.46 1.69 -11.36
N MET A 206 2.48 1.03 -11.94
CA MET A 206 3.85 1.12 -11.45
C MET A 206 4.79 1.77 -12.46
N ASP A 207 5.81 2.50 -11.97
CA ASP A 207 6.91 3.03 -12.76
C ASP A 207 8.15 2.15 -12.65
N ARG A 208 8.29 1.48 -11.51
CA ARG A 208 9.38 0.57 -11.19
C ARG A 208 8.86 -0.65 -10.44
N VAL A 209 9.63 -1.71 -10.47
CA VAL A 209 9.34 -2.96 -9.76
C VAL A 209 10.58 -3.39 -9.01
N LEU A 210 10.45 -3.66 -7.73
CA LEU A 210 11.46 -4.32 -6.92
C LEU A 210 11.19 -5.82 -6.92
N LEU A 211 12.05 -6.59 -7.56
CA LEU A 211 12.05 -8.04 -7.47
C LEU A 211 12.90 -8.45 -6.26
N LEU A 212 12.26 -9.13 -5.29
CA LEU A 212 12.96 -9.78 -4.19
C LEU A 212 13.25 -11.23 -4.57
N ASP A 213 14.51 -11.53 -4.86
CA ASP A 213 14.96 -12.88 -5.17
C ASP A 213 16.13 -13.24 -4.26
N ALA A 214 15.95 -14.35 -3.52
CA ALA A 214 16.84 -14.99 -2.56
C ALA A 214 17.73 -14.09 -1.67
N ASP A 215 18.63 -13.28 -2.21
CA ASP A 215 19.61 -12.55 -1.41
C ASP A 215 19.64 -11.03 -1.70
N GLU A 216 19.16 -10.60 -2.85
CA GLU A 216 19.24 -9.21 -3.31
C GLU A 216 17.93 -8.69 -3.89
N GLY A 217 17.73 -7.37 -3.83
CA GLY A 217 16.63 -6.68 -4.49
C GLY A 217 17.05 -6.15 -5.86
N GLU A 218 16.42 -6.61 -6.95
CA GLU A 218 16.65 -6.11 -8.30
C GLU A 218 15.57 -5.12 -8.72
N LEU A 219 15.95 -3.96 -9.27
CA LEU A 219 15.01 -2.99 -9.82
C LEU A 219 14.75 -3.26 -11.30
N LEU A 220 13.51 -3.52 -11.64
CA LEU A 220 13.02 -3.81 -12.98
C LEU A 220 12.10 -2.69 -13.48
N ASP A 221 11.93 -2.62 -14.82
CA ASP A 221 10.77 -1.93 -15.39
C ASP A 221 9.49 -2.77 -15.23
N PRO A 222 8.28 -2.15 -15.30
CA PRO A 222 7.02 -2.86 -15.06
C PRO A 222 6.74 -4.00 -16.05
N HIS A 223 7.22 -3.90 -17.30
CA HIS A 223 7.01 -4.97 -18.29
C HIS A 223 7.84 -6.21 -17.97
N ARG A 224 9.12 -6.02 -17.57
CA ARG A 224 9.97 -7.13 -17.11
C ARG A 224 9.45 -7.77 -15.83
N GLY A 225 8.99 -6.95 -14.87
CA GLY A 225 8.34 -7.45 -13.66
C GLY A 225 7.10 -8.27 -13.96
N ALA A 226 6.25 -7.80 -14.88
CA ALA A 226 5.06 -8.54 -15.32
C ALA A 226 5.40 -9.85 -16.02
N GLN A 227 6.41 -9.86 -16.91
CA GLN A 227 6.90 -11.08 -17.56
C GLN A 227 7.45 -12.11 -16.55
N TRP A 228 8.06 -11.64 -15.45
CA TRP A 228 8.53 -12.51 -14.39
C TRP A 228 7.37 -13.22 -13.68
N LEU A 229 6.24 -12.53 -13.45
CA LEU A 229 5.02 -13.10 -12.84
C LEU A 229 4.27 -14.07 -13.77
N GLU A 230 4.45 -13.95 -15.09
CA GLU A 230 3.78 -14.77 -16.12
C GLU A 230 4.53 -16.09 -16.43
N ARG A 231 5.68 -16.36 -15.82
CA ARG A 231 6.46 -17.60 -15.95
C ARG A 231 5.88 -18.73 -15.12
#